data_4fb6915709b56dd4424e3178fbef994a
#
_entry.id   4fb6915709b56dd4424e3178fbef994a
#
_cell.length_a   1.000
_cell.length_b   1.000
_cell.length_c   1.000
_cell.angle_alpha   90.00
_cell.angle_beta   90.00
_cell.angle_gamma   90.00
#
_symmetry.space_group_name_H-M   'P 1'
#
loop_
_entity.id
_entity.type
_entity.pdbx_description
1 polymer ?
#
loop_
_entity_poly.entity_id
_entity_poly.type
_entity_poly.pdbx_seq_one_letter_code
_entity_poly.pdbx_strand_id
1 'polypeptide(L)'
;MHYIITALGCKVNQYEAQAIETLLHAHGFTPAADGEPVDLIVVNTCAVTAEGGRKSRQMIRKLREEYPQALCAVCGCWSQLSPEDAASIGADVVHGSGSKQAFVDDILRAFREHTPVTCVDNPFQRFDFEPLPAGAAYGRTRAMLKIQDGCNNFCTYCVIPYTRGRIRSLPLDEMARQAAHLAAEGYRELVL
;
A
#
# COMPACT_ATOMS: atom_id res chain seq x y z
N MET A 1 -10.43 15.93 -4.80
CA MET A 1 -8.99 15.93 -4.49
C MET A 1 -8.30 14.91 -5.39
N HIS A 2 -7.15 15.28 -5.93
CA HIS A 2 -6.44 14.46 -6.91
C HIS A 2 -5.23 13.79 -6.27
N TYR A 3 -5.01 12.51 -6.61
CA TYR A 3 -3.89 11.77 -6.06
C TYR A 3 -3.00 11.14 -7.15
N ILE A 4 -1.74 10.91 -6.77
CA ILE A 4 -0.81 10.02 -7.48
C ILE A 4 -0.45 8.86 -6.56
N ILE A 5 -0.50 7.63 -7.06
CA ILE A 5 -0.06 6.45 -6.33
C ILE A 5 1.05 5.72 -7.08
N THR A 6 2.08 5.30 -6.37
CA THR A 6 3.18 4.50 -6.90
C THR A 6 3.46 3.31 -5.99
N ALA A 7 3.46 2.11 -6.58
CA ALA A 7 3.84 0.87 -5.90
C ALA A 7 5.21 0.40 -6.39
N LEU A 8 6.14 0.21 -5.46
CA LEU A 8 7.46 -0.33 -5.72
C LEU A 8 7.55 -1.79 -5.27
N GLY A 9 8.32 -2.60 -6.00
CA GLY A 9 8.66 -3.97 -5.61
C GLY A 9 7.74 -5.05 -6.15
N CYS A 10 7.06 -5.81 -5.27
CA CYS A 10 6.41 -7.07 -5.63
C CYS A 10 4.92 -6.91 -6.00
N LYS A 11 4.32 -8.01 -6.48
CA LYS A 11 2.88 -8.08 -6.81
C LYS A 11 1.97 -7.74 -5.61
N VAL A 12 2.38 -8.10 -4.39
CA VAL A 12 1.61 -7.78 -3.18
C VAL A 12 1.51 -6.26 -3.00
N ASN A 13 2.60 -5.51 -3.19
CA ASN A 13 2.56 -4.06 -3.12
C ASN A 13 1.68 -3.45 -4.23
N GLN A 14 1.65 -4.04 -5.42
CA GLN A 14 0.76 -3.60 -6.50
C GLN A 14 -0.72 -3.84 -6.16
N TYR A 15 -1.04 -5.02 -5.59
CA TYR A 15 -2.38 -5.33 -5.11
C TYR A 15 -2.81 -4.36 -3.99
N GLU A 16 -1.93 -4.11 -3.02
CA GLU A 16 -2.21 -3.19 -1.92
C GLU A 16 -2.40 -1.75 -2.42
N ALA A 17 -1.67 -1.32 -3.46
CA ALA A 17 -1.89 -0.01 -4.07
C ALA A 17 -3.27 0.09 -4.72
N GLN A 18 -3.72 -0.93 -5.45
CA GLN A 18 -5.08 -0.97 -6.02
C GLN A 18 -6.16 -0.92 -4.94
N ALA A 19 -5.95 -1.62 -3.83
CA ALA A 19 -6.85 -1.56 -2.69
C ALA A 19 -6.91 -0.15 -2.06
N ILE A 20 -5.76 0.50 -1.91
CA ILE A 20 -5.68 1.90 -1.45
C ILE A 20 -6.43 2.83 -2.41
N GLU A 21 -6.28 2.67 -3.73
CA GLU A 21 -7.03 3.43 -4.73
C GLU A 21 -8.54 3.28 -4.53
N THR A 22 -9.02 2.04 -4.36
CA THR A 22 -10.44 1.77 -4.12
C THR A 22 -10.93 2.46 -2.84
N LEU A 23 -10.15 2.41 -1.76
CA LEU A 23 -10.46 3.08 -0.50
C LEU A 23 -10.49 4.62 -0.67
N LEU A 24 -9.51 5.18 -1.38
CA LEU A 24 -9.46 6.62 -1.67
C LEU A 24 -10.64 7.08 -2.53
N HIS A 25 -11.04 6.31 -3.54
CA HIS A 25 -12.22 6.59 -4.36
C HIS A 25 -13.51 6.65 -3.53
N ALA A 26 -13.68 5.77 -2.54
CA ALA A 26 -14.81 5.79 -1.63
C ALA A 26 -14.89 7.09 -0.82
N HIS A 27 -13.77 7.80 -0.66
CA HIS A 27 -13.68 9.11 0.01
C HIS A 27 -13.61 10.30 -0.96
N GLY A 28 -13.93 10.09 -2.25
CA GLY A 28 -14.03 11.17 -3.23
C GLY A 28 -12.70 11.66 -3.81
N PHE A 29 -11.62 10.88 -3.64
CA PHE A 29 -10.36 11.13 -4.35
C PHE A 29 -10.42 10.54 -5.76
N THR A 30 -9.77 11.20 -6.71
CA THR A 30 -9.63 10.76 -8.11
C THR A 30 -8.16 10.77 -8.52
N PRO A 31 -7.71 9.87 -9.41
CA PRO A 31 -6.35 9.95 -9.92
C PRO A 31 -6.14 11.27 -10.67
N ALA A 32 -5.00 11.90 -10.47
CA ALA A 32 -4.63 13.12 -11.19
C ALA A 32 -4.38 12.80 -12.66
N ALA A 33 -4.96 13.57 -13.56
CA ALA A 33 -4.60 13.58 -14.98
C ALA A 33 -3.36 14.45 -15.22
N ASP A 34 -2.75 14.32 -16.41
CA ASP A 34 -1.58 15.11 -16.78
C ASP A 34 -1.90 16.62 -16.72
N GLY A 35 -1.12 17.35 -15.90
CA GLY A 35 -1.27 18.78 -15.71
C GLY A 35 -2.30 19.22 -14.65
N GLU A 36 -2.98 18.29 -14.01
CA GLU A 36 -3.85 18.60 -12.89
C GLU A 36 -3.05 18.81 -11.58
N PRO A 37 -3.57 19.64 -10.65
CA PRO A 37 -2.97 19.78 -9.33
C PRO A 37 -3.04 18.44 -8.58
N VAL A 38 -1.98 18.11 -7.83
CA VAL A 38 -1.92 16.91 -7.01
C VAL A 38 -2.05 17.31 -5.54
N ASP A 39 -3.07 16.79 -4.87
CA ASP A 39 -3.33 17.02 -3.45
C ASP A 39 -2.66 15.95 -2.57
N LEU A 40 -2.53 14.72 -3.08
CA LEU A 40 -2.04 13.55 -2.34
C LEU A 40 -1.04 12.74 -3.17
N ILE A 41 0.11 12.45 -2.59
CA ILE A 41 1.08 11.48 -3.09
C ILE A 41 1.02 10.24 -2.20
N VAL A 42 0.88 9.06 -2.77
CA VAL A 42 0.95 7.78 -2.07
C VAL A 42 2.11 6.95 -2.62
N VAL A 43 3.02 6.52 -1.75
CA VAL A 43 4.14 5.65 -2.11
C VAL A 43 4.09 4.36 -1.30
N ASN A 44 3.76 3.24 -1.96
CA ASN A 44 3.85 1.92 -1.35
C ASN A 44 5.27 1.35 -1.56
N THR A 45 6.04 1.28 -0.50
CA THR A 45 7.50 1.10 -0.49
C THR A 45 7.93 -0.36 -0.42
N CYS A 46 9.13 -0.66 -0.93
CA CYS A 46 9.72 -1.99 -0.96
C CYS A 46 11.02 -2.07 -0.16
N ALA A 47 11.22 -3.17 0.58
CA ALA A 47 12.46 -3.49 1.31
C ALA A 47 13.05 -4.86 0.97
N VAL A 48 12.49 -5.58 0.00
CA VAL A 48 12.93 -6.96 -0.33
C VAL A 48 14.37 -7.00 -0.82
N THR A 49 14.84 -5.91 -1.42
CA THR A 49 16.25 -5.73 -1.82
C THR A 49 16.75 -4.36 -1.38
N ALA A 50 18.07 -4.22 -1.20
CA ALA A 50 18.70 -2.91 -0.94
C ALA A 50 18.33 -1.88 -2.02
N GLU A 51 18.26 -2.33 -3.28
CA GLU A 51 17.84 -1.51 -4.42
C GLU A 51 16.36 -1.07 -4.30
N GLY A 52 15.48 -1.95 -3.78
CA GLY A 52 14.08 -1.60 -3.51
C GLY A 52 13.95 -0.47 -2.50
N GLY A 53 14.70 -0.52 -1.40
CA GLY A 53 14.76 0.55 -0.40
C GLY A 53 15.34 1.85 -0.98
N ARG A 54 16.42 1.76 -1.80
CA ARG A 54 17.00 2.93 -2.47
C ARG A 54 15.99 3.61 -3.40
N LYS A 55 15.31 2.83 -4.24
CA LYS A 55 14.28 3.34 -5.17
C LYS A 55 13.09 3.94 -4.42
N SER A 56 12.70 3.38 -3.27
CA SER A 56 11.63 3.94 -2.43
C SER A 56 11.98 5.34 -1.97
N ARG A 57 13.18 5.54 -1.39
CA ARG A 57 13.64 6.88 -0.98
C ARG A 57 13.75 7.86 -2.14
N GLN A 58 14.27 7.41 -3.28
CA GLN A 58 14.41 8.24 -4.47
C GLN A 58 13.04 8.69 -5.01
N MET A 59 12.06 7.79 -5.02
CA MET A 59 10.71 8.10 -5.49
C MET A 59 10.02 9.13 -4.59
N ILE A 60 10.11 8.96 -3.26
CA ILE A 60 9.54 9.92 -2.30
C ILE A 60 10.13 11.31 -2.52
N ARG A 61 11.47 11.43 -2.58
CA ARG A 61 12.13 12.73 -2.82
C ARG A 61 11.70 13.36 -4.14
N LYS A 62 11.71 12.58 -5.23
CA LYS A 62 11.30 13.04 -6.54
C LYS A 62 9.88 13.61 -6.52
N LEU A 63 8.92 12.87 -5.97
CA LEU A 63 7.53 13.30 -5.94
C LEU A 63 7.31 14.51 -5.00
N ARG A 64 8.05 14.60 -3.90
CA ARG A 64 8.02 15.77 -3.01
C ARG A 64 8.59 17.03 -3.69
N GLU A 65 9.64 16.90 -4.50
CA GLU A 65 10.20 18.01 -5.28
C GLU A 65 9.23 18.45 -6.39
N GLU A 66 8.56 17.49 -7.04
CA GLU A 66 7.62 17.74 -8.13
C GLU A 66 6.29 18.33 -7.63
N TYR A 67 5.82 17.90 -6.47
CA TYR A 67 4.53 18.32 -5.85
C TYR A 67 4.73 18.79 -4.40
N PRO A 68 5.38 19.95 -4.18
CA PRO A 68 5.79 20.38 -2.83
C PRO A 68 4.62 20.72 -1.89
N GLN A 69 3.43 20.98 -2.44
CA GLN A 69 2.23 21.31 -1.65
C GLN A 69 1.34 20.08 -1.37
N ALA A 70 1.57 18.95 -2.06
CA ALA A 70 0.78 17.75 -1.85
C ALA A 70 1.11 17.08 -0.53
N LEU A 71 0.11 16.50 0.16
CA LEU A 71 0.34 15.63 1.30
C LEU A 71 1.05 14.35 0.81
N CYS A 72 2.17 14.00 1.43
CA CYS A 72 2.96 12.82 1.08
C CYS A 72 2.72 11.68 2.08
N ALA A 73 2.03 10.63 1.64
CA ALA A 73 1.73 9.45 2.44
C ALA A 73 2.54 8.23 1.98
N VAL A 74 3.19 7.57 2.92
CA VAL A 74 4.11 6.46 2.66
C VAL A 74 3.70 5.23 3.47
N CYS A 75 3.62 4.07 2.81
CA CYS A 75 3.40 2.79 3.49
C CYS A 75 4.29 1.70 2.89
N GLY A 76 4.20 0.47 3.41
CA GLY A 76 4.84 -0.71 2.84
C GLY A 76 6.03 -1.23 3.64
N CYS A 77 6.83 -2.08 3.00
CA CYS A 77 7.86 -2.83 3.70
C CYS A 77 9.07 -1.99 4.12
N TRP A 78 9.47 -0.99 3.33
CA TRP A 78 10.60 -0.16 3.71
C TRP A 78 10.23 0.81 4.85
N SER A 79 9.09 1.45 4.78
CA SER A 79 8.60 2.32 5.86
C SER A 79 8.29 1.55 7.16
N GLN A 80 7.97 0.25 7.07
CA GLN A 80 7.87 -0.62 8.25
C GLN A 80 9.20 -0.77 9.00
N LEU A 81 10.32 -0.81 8.27
CA LEU A 81 11.66 -1.00 8.85
C LEU A 81 12.35 0.32 9.25
N SER A 82 12.03 1.40 8.55
CA SER A 82 12.71 2.69 8.68
C SER A 82 11.69 3.85 8.66
N PRO A 83 10.75 3.89 9.62
CA PRO A 83 9.72 4.93 9.62
C PRO A 83 10.29 6.33 9.85
N GLU A 84 11.32 6.46 10.67
CA GLU A 84 12.00 7.73 10.95
C GLU A 84 12.70 8.27 9.69
N ASP A 85 13.34 7.39 8.89
CA ASP A 85 13.91 7.78 7.61
C ASP A 85 12.83 8.26 6.64
N ALA A 86 11.65 7.61 6.62
CA ALA A 86 10.54 8.00 5.76
C ALA A 86 10.03 9.41 6.12
N ALA A 87 9.84 9.68 7.41
CA ALA A 87 9.46 11.00 7.91
C ALA A 87 10.53 12.07 7.59
N SER A 88 11.81 11.75 7.79
CA SER A 88 12.92 12.69 7.57
C SER A 88 13.10 13.13 6.12
N ILE A 89 12.65 12.34 5.16
CA ILE A 89 12.71 12.67 3.71
C ILE A 89 11.43 13.33 3.17
N GLY A 90 10.53 13.74 4.06
CA GLY A 90 9.37 14.56 3.73
C GLY A 90 8.05 13.81 3.60
N ALA A 91 7.90 12.62 4.21
CA ALA A 91 6.60 11.99 4.33
C ALA A 91 5.80 12.62 5.49
N ASP A 92 4.57 13.04 5.21
CA ASP A 92 3.65 13.62 6.19
C ASP A 92 2.86 12.53 6.92
N VAL A 93 2.54 11.44 6.22
CA VAL A 93 1.91 10.25 6.81
C VAL A 93 2.81 9.04 6.57
N VAL A 94 3.23 8.38 7.65
CA VAL A 94 4.09 7.19 7.60
C VAL A 94 3.38 6.01 8.25
N HIS A 95 3.08 5.00 7.44
CA HIS A 95 2.63 3.70 7.88
C HIS A 95 3.60 2.58 7.50
N GLY A 96 3.51 1.48 8.21
CA GLY A 96 4.18 0.25 7.84
C GLY A 96 3.44 -0.55 6.75
N SER A 97 3.69 -1.85 6.73
CA SER A 97 3.00 -2.79 5.85
C SER A 97 1.65 -3.28 6.41
N GLY A 98 1.19 -2.73 7.53
CA GLY A 98 -0.06 -3.06 8.21
C GLY A 98 -1.32 -2.63 7.48
N SER A 99 -2.40 -2.40 8.24
CA SER A 99 -3.73 -2.09 7.71
C SER A 99 -3.73 -0.95 6.69
N LYS A 100 -4.33 -1.20 5.53
CA LYS A 100 -4.51 -0.20 4.48
C LYS A 100 -5.71 0.69 4.75
N GLN A 101 -6.72 0.17 5.47
CA GLN A 101 -7.83 0.99 5.94
C GLN A 101 -7.32 2.04 6.94
N ALA A 102 -6.57 1.63 7.96
CA ALA A 102 -6.01 2.56 8.94
C ALA A 102 -5.07 3.60 8.29
N PHE A 103 -4.32 3.20 7.26
CA PHE A 103 -3.48 4.11 6.49
C PHE A 103 -4.30 5.20 5.78
N VAL A 104 -5.42 4.83 5.14
CA VAL A 104 -6.31 5.80 4.50
C VAL A 104 -7.00 6.69 5.54
N ASP A 105 -7.42 6.14 6.67
CA ASP A 105 -8.02 6.92 7.77
C ASP A 105 -7.04 7.98 8.32
N ASP A 106 -5.76 7.63 8.43
CA ASP A 106 -4.71 8.58 8.86
C ASP A 106 -4.38 9.62 7.78
N ILE A 107 -4.46 9.28 6.50
CA ILE A 107 -4.39 10.28 5.41
C ILE A 107 -5.51 11.30 5.56
N LEU A 108 -6.75 10.84 5.75
CA LEU A 108 -7.91 11.72 5.93
C LEU A 108 -7.78 12.58 7.19
N ARG A 109 -7.21 12.03 8.27
CA ARG A 109 -6.91 12.77 9.48
C ARG A 109 -5.87 13.86 9.23
N ALA A 110 -4.76 13.53 8.57
CA ALA A 110 -3.70 14.49 8.26
C ALA A 110 -4.20 15.66 7.40
N PHE A 111 -5.09 15.41 6.44
CA PHE A 111 -5.76 16.49 5.70
C PHE A 111 -6.59 17.43 6.56
N ARG A 112 -7.29 16.89 7.56
CA ARG A 112 -8.14 17.72 8.45
C ARG A 112 -7.34 18.49 9.49
N GLU A 113 -6.31 17.86 10.05
CA GLU A 113 -5.59 18.38 11.22
C GLU A 113 -4.30 19.11 10.83
N HIS A 114 -3.85 18.97 9.57
CA HIS A 114 -2.58 19.50 9.07
C HIS A 114 -1.37 19.12 9.94
N THR A 115 -1.41 17.91 10.53
CA THR A 115 -0.36 17.38 11.40
C THR A 115 0.22 16.09 10.84
N PRO A 116 1.56 15.92 10.87
CA PRO A 116 2.18 14.66 10.47
C PRO A 116 1.73 13.49 11.34
N VAL A 117 1.61 12.31 10.74
CA VAL A 117 1.21 11.07 11.40
C VAL A 117 2.23 9.98 11.14
N THR A 118 2.78 9.38 12.19
CA THR A 118 3.59 8.16 12.08
C THR A 118 2.93 7.06 12.90
N CYS A 119 2.44 6.03 12.20
CA CYS A 119 1.76 4.90 12.80
C CYS A 119 2.30 3.59 12.22
N VAL A 120 3.26 2.99 12.90
CA VAL A 120 3.90 1.73 12.50
C VAL A 120 3.73 0.72 13.63
N ASP A 121 2.93 -0.30 13.36
CA ASP A 121 2.63 -1.38 14.30
C ASP A 121 3.73 -2.46 14.33
N ASN A 122 3.68 -3.31 15.35
CA ASN A 122 4.55 -4.48 15.40
C ASN A 122 3.98 -5.61 14.52
N PRO A 123 4.65 -6.00 13.43
CA PRO A 123 4.12 -7.02 12.51
C PRO A 123 3.92 -8.39 13.16
N PHE A 124 4.63 -8.70 14.26
CA PHE A 124 4.48 -9.96 14.99
C PHE A 124 3.21 -10.03 15.86
N GLN A 125 2.53 -8.89 16.05
CA GLN A 125 1.26 -8.79 16.79
C GLN A 125 0.04 -8.80 15.87
N ARG A 126 0.22 -9.00 14.56
CA ARG A 126 -0.86 -9.16 13.59
C ARG A 126 -1.28 -10.62 13.53
N PHE A 127 -2.52 -10.92 13.89
CA PHE A 127 -3.06 -12.27 13.90
C PHE A 127 -4.09 -12.51 12.81
N ASP A 128 -4.83 -11.47 12.44
CA ASP A 128 -5.89 -11.54 11.44
C ASP A 128 -5.39 -11.15 10.05
N PHE A 129 -5.98 -11.76 9.03
CA PHE A 129 -5.80 -11.33 7.63
C PHE A 129 -6.71 -10.14 7.37
N GLU A 130 -6.18 -9.06 6.81
CA GLU A 130 -6.98 -7.92 6.36
C GLU A 130 -7.52 -8.21 4.95
N PRO A 131 -8.84 -8.46 4.81
CA PRO A 131 -9.44 -8.58 3.48
C PRO A 131 -9.50 -7.19 2.85
N LEU A 132 -8.77 -7.02 1.78
CA LEU A 132 -8.77 -5.78 0.99
C LEU A 132 -9.67 -5.94 -0.22
N PRO A 133 -10.27 -4.84 -0.74
CA PRO A 133 -11.05 -4.91 -1.96
C PRO A 133 -10.17 -5.42 -3.11
N ALA A 134 -10.62 -6.50 -3.76
CA ALA A 134 -9.93 -7.08 -4.89
C ALA A 134 -10.26 -6.28 -6.17
N GLY A 135 -9.28 -6.07 -7.01
CA GLY A 135 -9.42 -5.82 -8.43
C GLY A 135 -10.00 -4.51 -8.91
N ALA A 136 -9.32 -3.39 -8.80
CA ALA A 136 -9.77 -2.15 -9.48
C ALA A 136 -8.94 -1.78 -10.73
N ALA A 137 -8.25 -2.72 -11.35
CA ALA A 137 -7.49 -2.45 -12.56
C ALA A 137 -8.39 -2.55 -13.81
N TYR A 138 -9.20 -1.52 -14.05
CA TYR A 138 -10.04 -1.43 -15.23
C TYR A 138 -9.25 -1.71 -16.53
N GLY A 139 -9.84 -2.53 -17.41
CA GLY A 139 -9.27 -2.84 -18.72
C GLY A 139 -8.19 -3.92 -18.74
N ARG A 140 -7.95 -4.62 -17.63
CA ARG A 140 -7.04 -5.79 -17.58
C ARG A 140 -7.84 -7.10 -17.66
N THR A 141 -7.27 -8.08 -18.37
CA THR A 141 -7.81 -9.46 -18.44
C THR A 141 -7.54 -10.26 -17.16
N ARG A 142 -6.57 -9.80 -16.35
CA ARG A 142 -6.03 -10.50 -15.20
C ARG A 142 -6.22 -9.67 -13.95
N ALA A 143 -6.77 -10.28 -12.88
CA ALA A 143 -6.84 -9.71 -11.56
C ALA A 143 -5.88 -10.40 -10.59
N MET A 144 -5.43 -9.66 -9.57
CA MET A 144 -4.68 -10.22 -8.44
C MET A 144 -5.64 -10.42 -7.27
N LEU A 145 -5.50 -11.55 -6.57
CA LEU A 145 -6.23 -11.88 -5.35
C LEU A 145 -5.23 -12.29 -4.27
N LYS A 146 -5.02 -11.44 -3.27
CA LYS A 146 -4.13 -11.74 -2.16
C LYS A 146 -4.81 -12.71 -1.21
N ILE A 147 -4.34 -13.95 -1.17
CA ILE A 147 -4.89 -15.02 -0.33
C ILE A 147 -4.08 -15.28 0.94
N GLN A 148 -2.87 -14.75 1.02
CA GLN A 148 -1.96 -14.95 2.15
C GLN A 148 -1.02 -13.77 2.32
N ASP A 149 -0.62 -13.48 3.56
CA ASP A 149 0.38 -12.48 3.91
C ASP A 149 1.29 -12.99 5.03
N GLY A 150 2.52 -12.44 5.08
CA GLY A 150 3.53 -12.84 6.08
C GLY A 150 4.24 -14.15 5.75
N CYS A 151 5.18 -14.57 6.61
CA CYS A 151 5.93 -15.80 6.43
C CYS A 151 6.54 -16.29 7.75
N ASN A 152 6.54 -17.59 7.99
CA ASN A 152 7.11 -18.22 9.18
C ASN A 152 8.47 -18.90 8.95
N ASN A 153 9.06 -18.82 7.73
CA ASN A 153 10.29 -19.57 7.41
C ASN A 153 11.57 -18.93 7.96
N PHE A 154 11.57 -17.62 8.21
CA PHE A 154 12.74 -16.88 8.74
C PHE A 154 14.09 -17.23 8.06
N CYS A 155 14.08 -17.37 6.71
CA CYS A 155 15.31 -17.57 5.97
C CYS A 155 16.31 -16.44 6.26
N THR A 156 17.60 -16.78 6.38
CA THR A 156 18.65 -15.87 6.87
C THR A 156 18.79 -14.55 6.10
N TYR A 157 18.41 -14.53 4.83
CA TYR A 157 18.45 -13.36 3.94
C TYR A 157 17.10 -12.65 3.77
N CYS A 158 16.02 -13.17 4.37
CA CYS A 158 14.66 -12.72 4.05
C CYS A 158 14.11 -11.74 5.07
N VAL A 159 13.70 -10.57 4.60
CA VAL A 159 13.12 -9.50 5.41
C VAL A 159 11.61 -9.66 5.64
N ILE A 160 10.92 -10.55 4.90
CA ILE A 160 9.46 -10.65 4.90
C ILE A 160 8.86 -10.89 6.29
N PRO A 161 9.36 -11.84 7.13
CA PRO A 161 8.82 -12.01 8.47
C PRO A 161 8.89 -10.74 9.34
N TYR A 162 9.92 -9.95 9.16
CA TYR A 162 10.16 -8.73 9.93
C TYR A 162 9.35 -7.53 9.45
N THR A 163 8.91 -7.56 8.21
CA THR A 163 8.07 -6.49 7.66
C THR A 163 6.59 -6.83 7.70
N ARG A 164 6.22 -8.07 7.35
CA ARG A 164 4.83 -8.49 7.21
C ARG A 164 4.31 -9.36 8.37
N GLY A 165 5.22 -9.86 9.23
CA GLY A 165 4.89 -10.69 10.36
C GLY A 165 4.65 -12.15 10.01
N ARG A 166 3.93 -12.86 10.91
CA ARG A 166 3.59 -14.27 10.75
C ARG A 166 2.60 -14.49 9.62
N ILE A 167 2.58 -15.72 9.12
CA ILE A 167 1.67 -16.13 8.06
C ILE A 167 0.21 -15.99 8.51
N ARG A 168 -0.59 -15.35 7.67
CA ARG A 168 -2.05 -15.18 7.81
C ARG A 168 -2.70 -15.44 6.46
N SER A 169 -3.83 -16.13 6.46
CA SER A 169 -4.52 -16.51 5.22
C SER A 169 -5.93 -15.94 5.19
N LEU A 170 -6.37 -15.57 4.01
CA LEU A 170 -7.76 -15.21 3.74
C LEU A 170 -8.65 -16.44 3.97
N PRO A 171 -9.76 -16.34 4.72
CA PRO A 171 -10.72 -17.42 4.86
C PRO A 171 -11.23 -17.91 3.50
N LEU A 172 -11.47 -19.23 3.39
CA LEU A 172 -11.80 -19.86 2.11
C LEU A 172 -13.11 -19.36 1.50
N ASP A 173 -14.12 -19.12 2.34
CA ASP A 173 -15.41 -18.56 1.93
C ASP A 173 -15.26 -17.13 1.39
N GLU A 174 -14.45 -16.31 2.04
CA GLU A 174 -14.13 -14.96 1.60
C GLU A 174 -13.32 -14.97 0.29
N MET A 175 -12.34 -15.86 0.16
CA MET A 175 -11.59 -16.06 -1.08
C MET A 175 -12.53 -16.43 -2.25
N ALA A 176 -13.44 -17.39 -2.02
CA ALA A 176 -14.40 -17.81 -3.04
C ALA A 176 -15.35 -16.68 -3.43
N ARG A 177 -15.80 -15.87 -2.46
CA ARG A 177 -16.64 -14.69 -2.72
C ARG A 177 -15.92 -13.64 -3.56
N GLN A 178 -14.68 -13.31 -3.23
CA GLN A 178 -13.89 -12.34 -4.00
C GLN A 178 -13.56 -12.87 -5.40
N ALA A 179 -13.23 -14.15 -5.54
CA ALA A 179 -12.99 -14.77 -6.84
C ALA A 179 -14.24 -14.73 -7.73
N ALA A 180 -15.43 -15.05 -7.19
CA ALA A 180 -16.69 -14.96 -7.91
C ALA A 180 -17.02 -13.52 -8.35
N HIS A 181 -16.76 -12.53 -7.49
CA HIS A 181 -16.93 -11.13 -7.82
C HIS A 181 -16.04 -10.70 -8.99
N LEU A 182 -14.75 -11.02 -8.95
CA LEU A 182 -13.82 -10.73 -10.04
C LEU A 182 -14.21 -11.42 -11.36
N ALA A 183 -14.69 -12.66 -11.28
CA ALA A 183 -15.21 -13.36 -12.48
C ALA A 183 -16.45 -12.66 -13.06
N ALA A 184 -17.35 -12.16 -12.22
CA ALA A 184 -18.53 -11.40 -12.63
C ALA A 184 -18.17 -10.05 -13.27
N GLU A 185 -17.07 -9.41 -12.84
CA GLU A 185 -16.52 -8.21 -13.47
C GLU A 185 -15.81 -8.47 -14.81
N GLY A 186 -15.73 -9.73 -15.25
CA GLY A 186 -15.19 -10.12 -16.55
C GLY A 186 -13.70 -10.45 -16.57
N TYR A 187 -13.03 -10.55 -15.42
CA TYR A 187 -11.67 -11.05 -15.36
C TYR A 187 -11.61 -12.52 -15.73
N ARG A 188 -10.65 -12.89 -16.60
CA ARG A 188 -10.49 -14.26 -17.12
C ARG A 188 -9.38 -15.05 -16.47
N GLU A 189 -8.50 -14.38 -15.73
CA GLU A 189 -7.37 -14.97 -15.04
C GLU A 189 -7.24 -14.35 -13.65
N LEU A 190 -7.11 -15.19 -12.62
CA LEU A 190 -6.79 -14.78 -11.26
C LEU A 190 -5.36 -15.19 -10.92
N VAL A 191 -4.58 -14.25 -10.41
CA VAL A 191 -3.23 -14.49 -9.88
C VAL A 191 -3.33 -14.47 -8.36
N LEU A 192 -3.02 -15.58 -7.71
CA LEU A 192 -3.01 -15.77 -6.27
C LEU A 192 -1.65 -15.44 -5.68
#